data_fa132d50803c283e79d5676583896ee1
#
_entry.id   fa132d50803c283e79d5676583896ee1
#
_cell.length_a   1.000
_cell.length_b   1.000
_cell.length_c   1.000
_cell.angle_alpha   90.00
_cell.angle_beta   90.00
_cell.angle_gamma   90.00
#
_symmetry.space_group_name_H-M   'P 1'
#
loop_
_entity.id
_entity.type
_entity.pdbx_description
1 polymer ?
#
loop_
_entity_poly.entity_id
_entity_poly.type
_entity_poly.pdbx_seq_one_letter_code
_entity_poly.pdbx_strand_id
1 'polypeptide(L)'
;IIELESSYPQGAKQMILYNALGKVVYAGQRLATLGVIIINVSTLAKVAKFMDTGMPLVDRVVTVDGSAIKEPKNLLVPIGTPYRYLVEAAGGLKCEPGRVVNGGPMMGRPMTMEEAGHAVVTKTTSGILVLPRDGYHAATSEVELKNMLARARSACIQCSFCTQMC
;
A
#
# COMPACT_ATOMS: atom_id res chain seq x y z
N ILE A 1 12.00 20.82 -9.53
CA ILE A 1 11.29 20.20 -8.39
C ILE A 1 9.95 20.91 -8.30
N ILE A 2 8.86 20.14 -8.17
CA ILE A 2 7.51 20.65 -7.97
C ILE A 2 7.01 20.13 -6.65
N GLU A 3 6.61 21.01 -5.74
CA GLU A 3 6.00 20.65 -4.48
C GLU A 3 4.50 20.49 -4.69
N LEU A 4 3.94 19.41 -4.16
CA LEU A 4 2.51 19.12 -4.21
C LEU A 4 1.94 19.07 -2.80
N GLU A 5 0.74 19.61 -2.63
CA GLU A 5 0.03 19.57 -1.35
C GLU A 5 -0.28 18.12 -0.96
N SER A 6 -0.05 17.79 0.33
CA SER A 6 -0.32 16.45 0.84
C SER A 6 -1.81 16.26 1.08
N SER A 7 -2.47 15.52 0.22
CA SER A 7 -3.89 15.16 0.33
C SER A 7 -4.12 13.75 -0.24
N TYR A 8 -5.21 13.10 0.14
CA TYR A 8 -5.63 11.86 -0.51
C TYR A 8 -6.60 12.20 -1.67
N PRO A 9 -6.44 11.65 -2.86
CA PRO A 9 -5.53 10.58 -3.32
C PRO A 9 -4.31 11.10 -4.12
N GLN A 10 -3.57 12.07 -3.62
CA GLN A 10 -2.41 12.71 -4.30
C GLN A 10 -1.40 11.70 -4.87
N GLY A 11 -1.24 10.51 -4.24
CA GLY A 11 -0.35 9.45 -4.73
C GLY A 11 -0.86 8.69 -5.97
N ALA A 12 -2.08 8.92 -6.42
CA ALA A 12 -2.61 8.32 -7.64
C ALA A 12 -1.90 8.94 -8.87
N LYS A 13 -1.51 8.08 -9.82
CA LYS A 13 -0.70 8.50 -10.98
C LYS A 13 -1.33 9.63 -11.78
N GLN A 14 -2.63 9.58 -11.99
CA GLN A 14 -3.39 10.60 -12.70
C GLN A 14 -3.41 11.94 -11.93
N MET A 15 -3.55 11.87 -10.60
CA MET A 15 -3.56 13.06 -9.75
C MET A 15 -2.19 13.73 -9.72
N ILE A 16 -1.11 12.95 -9.58
CA ILE A 16 0.26 13.48 -9.67
C ILE A 16 0.47 14.20 -11.00
N LEU A 17 0.07 13.58 -12.11
CA LEU A 17 0.24 14.17 -13.44
C LEU A 17 -0.55 15.46 -13.60
N TYR A 18 -1.80 15.47 -13.17
CA TYR A 18 -2.65 16.65 -13.24
C TYR A 18 -2.11 17.79 -12.38
N ASN A 19 -1.80 17.52 -11.11
CA ASN A 19 -1.35 18.54 -10.17
C ASN A 19 0.06 19.07 -10.49
N ALA A 20 0.93 18.23 -11.07
CA ALA A 20 2.29 18.64 -11.41
C ALA A 20 2.40 19.30 -12.80
N LEU A 21 1.63 18.85 -13.79
CA LEU A 21 1.80 19.24 -15.17
C LEU A 21 0.53 19.74 -15.86
N GLY A 22 -0.62 19.80 -15.17
CA GLY A 22 -1.91 20.19 -15.73
C GLY A 22 -2.46 19.23 -16.81
N LYS A 23 -1.87 18.05 -16.97
CA LYS A 23 -2.26 17.10 -18.03
C LYS A 23 -3.32 16.13 -17.52
N VAL A 24 -4.40 15.99 -18.28
CA VAL A 24 -5.47 15.04 -18.02
C VAL A 24 -5.19 13.71 -18.71
N VAL A 25 -5.41 12.60 -18.00
CA VAL A 25 -5.32 11.24 -18.55
C VAL A 25 -6.74 10.68 -18.68
N TYR A 26 -7.11 10.31 -19.88
CA TYR A 26 -8.41 9.71 -20.15
C TYR A 26 -8.42 8.21 -19.78
N ALA A 27 -9.59 7.67 -19.51
CA ALA A 27 -9.75 6.24 -19.22
C ALA A 27 -9.15 5.38 -20.34
N GLY A 28 -8.31 4.40 -19.96
CA GLY A 28 -7.59 3.54 -20.90
C GLY A 28 -6.32 4.14 -21.53
N GLN A 29 -6.05 5.42 -21.35
CA GLN A 29 -4.84 6.06 -21.89
C GLN A 29 -3.61 5.71 -21.04
N ARG A 30 -2.51 5.34 -21.72
CA ARG A 30 -1.23 5.07 -21.05
C ARG A 30 -0.46 6.36 -20.82
N LEU A 31 0.12 6.56 -19.63
CA LEU A 31 0.94 7.73 -19.28
C LEU A 31 2.12 7.92 -20.25
N ALA A 32 2.70 6.82 -20.72
CA ALA A 32 3.82 6.85 -21.67
C ALA A 32 3.48 7.57 -22.99
N THR A 33 2.21 7.54 -23.44
CA THR A 33 1.79 8.28 -24.65
C THR A 33 1.83 9.79 -24.47
N LEU A 34 1.84 10.26 -23.23
CA LEU A 34 1.97 11.68 -22.86
C LEU A 34 3.45 12.08 -22.60
N GLY A 35 4.39 11.15 -22.85
CA GLY A 35 5.81 11.37 -22.59
C GLY A 35 6.17 11.37 -21.10
N VAL A 36 5.35 10.76 -20.24
CA VAL A 36 5.53 10.78 -18.79
C VAL A 36 5.68 9.38 -18.22
N ILE A 37 6.65 9.22 -17.32
CA ILE A 37 6.85 8.01 -16.51
C ILE A 37 6.74 8.39 -15.04
N ILE A 38 5.93 7.64 -14.29
CA ILE A 38 5.81 7.78 -12.84
C ILE A 38 6.44 6.57 -12.17
N ILE A 39 7.49 6.82 -11.39
CA ILE A 39 8.27 5.80 -10.69
C ILE A 39 8.18 6.06 -9.19
N ASN A 40 8.01 5.00 -8.41
CA ASN A 40 8.09 5.08 -6.94
C ASN A 40 9.51 5.53 -6.52
N VAL A 41 9.60 6.45 -5.57
CA VAL A 41 10.89 7.03 -5.11
C VAL A 41 11.87 5.98 -4.63
N SER A 42 11.42 4.95 -3.90
CA SER A 42 12.30 3.86 -3.45
C SER A 42 12.85 3.05 -4.62
N THR A 43 12.07 2.86 -5.67
CA THR A 43 12.55 2.19 -6.90
C THR A 43 13.59 3.06 -7.60
N LEU A 44 13.36 4.37 -7.71
CA LEU A 44 14.31 5.29 -8.34
C LEU A 44 15.66 5.32 -7.58
N ALA A 45 15.60 5.38 -6.24
CA ALA A 45 16.81 5.32 -5.40
C ALA A 45 17.60 4.01 -5.58
N LYS A 46 16.91 2.89 -5.76
CA LYS A 46 17.56 1.59 -6.02
C LYS A 46 18.15 1.51 -7.43
N VAL A 47 17.51 2.13 -8.43
CA VAL A 47 18.09 2.25 -9.78
C VAL A 47 19.38 3.06 -9.74
N ALA A 48 19.40 4.21 -9.05
CA ALA A 48 20.61 5.01 -8.88
C ALA A 48 21.73 4.18 -8.19
N LYS A 49 21.42 3.51 -7.07
CA LYS A 49 22.39 2.63 -6.40
C LYS A 49 22.91 1.52 -7.30
N PHE A 50 22.06 0.94 -8.14
CA PHE A 50 22.48 -0.08 -9.11
C PHE A 50 23.47 0.48 -10.14
N MET A 51 23.24 1.69 -10.63
CA MET A 51 24.16 2.34 -11.59
C MET A 51 25.53 2.60 -10.98
N ASP A 52 25.58 2.93 -9.69
CA ASP A 52 26.84 3.20 -8.99
C ASP A 52 27.60 1.92 -8.57
N THR A 53 26.87 0.88 -8.16
CA THR A 53 27.47 -0.28 -7.47
C THR A 53 27.33 -1.60 -8.25
N GLY A 54 26.48 -1.67 -9.28
CA GLY A 54 26.10 -2.92 -9.94
C GLY A 54 25.22 -3.84 -9.10
N MET A 55 24.86 -3.47 -7.86
CA MET A 55 24.06 -4.29 -6.94
C MET A 55 22.58 -4.20 -7.29
N PRO A 56 21.91 -5.28 -7.67
CA PRO A 56 20.49 -5.28 -7.99
C PRO A 56 19.62 -5.02 -6.76
N LEU A 57 18.30 -4.94 -6.96
CA LEU A 57 17.33 -4.74 -5.88
C LEU A 57 17.19 -6.04 -5.07
N VAL A 58 17.95 -6.14 -3.99
CA VAL A 58 17.97 -7.29 -3.08
C VAL A 58 17.38 -6.97 -1.71
N ASP A 59 17.21 -5.71 -1.40
CA ASP A 59 16.68 -5.22 -0.13
C ASP A 59 15.60 -4.15 -0.33
N ARG A 60 14.78 -3.94 0.69
CA ARG A 60 13.73 -2.94 0.69
C ARG A 60 13.50 -2.38 2.09
N VAL A 61 13.15 -1.10 2.15
CA VAL A 61 12.58 -0.51 3.37
C VAL A 61 11.11 -0.88 3.45
N VAL A 62 10.71 -1.47 4.57
CA VAL A 62 9.33 -1.87 4.88
C VAL A 62 8.91 -1.21 6.17
N THR A 63 7.78 -0.52 6.15
CA THR A 63 7.14 0.02 7.35
C THR A 63 6.38 -1.08 8.06
N VAL A 64 6.66 -1.28 9.34
CA VAL A 64 5.91 -2.20 10.21
C VAL A 64 5.13 -1.36 11.20
N ASP A 65 3.81 -1.41 11.13
CA ASP A 65 2.92 -0.58 11.91
C ASP A 65 1.61 -1.33 12.24
N GLY A 66 0.72 -0.66 12.92
CA GLY A 66 -0.59 -1.18 13.30
C GLY A 66 -0.78 -1.23 14.80
N SER A 67 -2.04 -1.16 15.21
CA SER A 67 -2.39 -1.09 16.62
C SER A 67 -2.04 -2.34 17.44
N ALA A 68 -1.70 -3.47 16.79
CA ALA A 68 -1.20 -4.66 17.45
C ALA A 68 0.33 -4.74 17.57
N ILE A 69 1.09 -3.82 16.96
CA ILE A 69 2.57 -3.78 17.01
C ILE A 69 3.05 -3.00 18.23
N LYS A 70 4.08 -3.50 18.92
CA LYS A 70 4.66 -2.82 20.10
C LYS A 70 5.45 -1.58 19.71
N GLU A 71 6.34 -1.71 18.75
CA GLU A 71 7.30 -0.66 18.35
C GLU A 71 7.23 -0.43 16.83
N PRO A 72 6.29 0.40 16.35
CA PRO A 72 6.22 0.72 14.92
C PRO A 72 7.54 1.31 14.41
N LYS A 73 8.05 0.80 13.30
CA LYS A 73 9.31 1.29 12.72
C LYS A 73 9.46 0.94 11.23
N ASN A 74 10.41 1.59 10.59
CA ASN A 74 10.86 1.26 9.25
C ASN A 74 12.08 0.31 9.34
N LEU A 75 12.02 -0.80 8.63
CA LEU A 75 13.05 -1.82 8.59
C LEU A 75 13.63 -1.95 7.19
N LEU A 76 14.95 -1.93 7.06
CA LEU A 76 15.64 -2.31 5.83
C LEU A 76 15.87 -3.82 5.86
N VAL A 77 15.22 -4.55 4.99
CA VAL A 77 15.23 -6.01 4.99
C VAL A 77 15.44 -6.59 3.59
N PRO A 78 16.08 -7.76 3.47
CA PRO A 78 16.17 -8.49 2.21
C PRO A 78 14.78 -8.86 1.66
N ILE A 79 14.66 -8.88 0.33
CA ILE A 79 13.49 -9.48 -0.33
C ILE A 79 13.46 -10.97 -0.01
N GLY A 80 12.27 -11.51 0.28
CA GLY A 80 12.10 -12.89 0.75
C GLY A 80 12.03 -13.04 2.26
N THR A 81 12.29 -11.97 3.04
CA THR A 81 12.17 -12.03 4.51
C THR A 81 10.73 -12.32 4.92
N PRO A 82 10.44 -13.37 5.71
CA PRO A 82 9.11 -13.67 6.22
C PRO A 82 8.58 -12.58 7.15
N TYR A 83 7.28 -12.28 7.08
CA TYR A 83 6.65 -11.23 7.87
C TYR A 83 6.80 -11.40 9.38
N ARG A 84 6.89 -12.65 9.88
CA ARG A 84 7.12 -12.92 11.30
C ARG A 84 8.39 -12.25 11.84
N TYR A 85 9.48 -12.23 11.06
CA TYR A 85 10.73 -11.57 11.47
C TYR A 85 10.59 -10.05 11.51
N LEU A 86 9.75 -9.47 10.63
CA LEU A 86 9.46 -8.04 10.69
C LEU A 86 8.71 -7.68 11.97
N VAL A 87 7.73 -8.49 12.35
CA VAL A 87 6.97 -8.31 13.59
C VAL A 87 7.85 -8.48 14.82
N GLU A 88 8.72 -9.49 14.84
CA GLU A 88 9.70 -9.71 15.91
C GLU A 88 10.66 -8.52 16.05
N ALA A 89 11.22 -8.04 14.93
CA ALA A 89 12.09 -6.87 14.91
C ALA A 89 11.39 -5.57 15.34
N ALA A 90 10.06 -5.50 15.21
CA ALA A 90 9.22 -4.43 15.70
C ALA A 90 8.76 -4.63 17.17
N GLY A 91 9.52 -5.40 17.96
CA GLY A 91 9.24 -5.66 19.38
C GLY A 91 8.13 -6.68 19.64
N GLY A 92 7.60 -7.31 18.59
CA GLY A 92 6.51 -8.29 18.69
C GLY A 92 5.12 -7.65 18.79
N LEU A 93 4.15 -8.47 19.13
CA LEU A 93 2.75 -8.09 19.27
C LEU A 93 2.44 -7.68 20.71
N LYS A 94 1.60 -6.65 20.87
CA LYS A 94 1.06 -6.24 22.18
C LYS A 94 -0.33 -6.81 22.49
N CYS A 95 -1.00 -7.37 21.49
CA CYS A 95 -2.30 -8.03 21.64
C CYS A 95 -2.47 -9.10 20.56
N GLU A 96 -3.53 -9.90 20.64
CA GLU A 96 -3.84 -10.94 19.66
C GLU A 96 -4.14 -10.31 18.30
N PRO A 97 -3.39 -10.68 17.23
CA PRO A 97 -3.61 -10.15 15.91
C PRO A 97 -4.83 -10.79 15.25
N GLY A 98 -5.63 -9.99 14.56
CA GLY A 98 -6.78 -10.48 13.80
C GLY A 98 -6.58 -10.39 12.29
N ARG A 99 -5.77 -9.45 11.85
CA ARG A 99 -5.54 -9.22 10.43
C ARG A 99 -4.22 -8.54 10.15
N VAL A 100 -3.64 -8.90 9.01
CA VAL A 100 -2.48 -8.21 8.44
C VAL A 100 -2.90 -7.55 7.13
N VAL A 101 -2.49 -6.30 6.91
CA VAL A 101 -2.67 -5.60 5.64
C VAL A 101 -1.30 -5.40 5.00
N ASN A 102 -1.11 -5.95 3.81
CA ASN A 102 0.09 -5.71 3.01
C ASN A 102 -0.09 -4.41 2.22
N GLY A 103 0.59 -3.36 2.66
CA GLY A 103 0.47 -2.00 2.13
C GLY A 103 -0.20 -1.03 3.09
N GLY A 104 -0.73 0.06 2.57
CA GLY A 104 -1.42 1.08 3.34
C GLY A 104 -2.85 0.71 3.74
N PRO A 105 -3.45 1.43 4.70
CA PRO A 105 -4.77 1.08 5.25
C PRO A 105 -5.91 1.18 4.22
N MET A 106 -5.77 2.02 3.19
CA MET A 106 -6.83 2.25 2.20
C MET A 106 -6.66 1.43 0.93
N MET A 107 -5.42 1.17 0.50
CA MET A 107 -5.11 0.51 -0.78
C MET A 107 -4.38 -0.83 -0.59
N GLY A 108 -4.06 -1.19 0.65
CA GLY A 108 -3.37 -2.43 0.97
C GLY A 108 -4.26 -3.66 0.80
N ARG A 109 -3.64 -4.80 0.54
CA ARG A 109 -4.33 -6.09 0.46
C ARG A 109 -4.48 -6.67 1.87
N PRO A 110 -5.70 -6.87 2.37
CA PRO A 110 -5.92 -7.58 3.62
C PRO A 110 -5.56 -9.06 3.45
N MET A 111 -4.98 -9.63 4.49
CA MET A 111 -4.55 -11.03 4.56
C MET A 111 -5.06 -11.65 5.85
N THR A 112 -5.43 -12.91 5.82
CA THR A 112 -5.70 -13.70 7.03
C THR A 112 -4.40 -13.94 7.80
N MET A 113 -4.49 -14.37 9.05
CA MET A 113 -3.30 -14.71 9.84
C MET A 113 -2.54 -15.90 9.26
N GLU A 114 -3.25 -16.86 8.65
CA GLU A 114 -2.67 -18.00 7.96
C GLU A 114 -1.85 -17.55 6.73
N GLU A 115 -2.47 -16.75 5.85
CA GLU A 115 -1.76 -16.17 4.69
C GLU A 115 -0.54 -15.35 5.10
N ALA A 116 -0.66 -14.53 6.15
CA ALA A 116 0.43 -13.72 6.67
C ALA A 116 1.58 -14.56 7.26
N GLY A 117 1.28 -15.73 7.81
CA GLY A 117 2.26 -16.69 8.32
C GLY A 117 3.22 -17.21 7.25
N HIS A 118 2.74 -17.31 6.00
CA HIS A 118 3.51 -17.75 4.84
C HIS A 118 4.02 -16.58 3.97
N ALA A 119 3.60 -15.35 4.25
CA ALA A 119 3.95 -14.20 3.45
C ALA A 119 5.41 -13.77 3.64
N VAL A 120 6.00 -13.30 2.55
CA VAL A 120 7.35 -12.79 2.52
C VAL A 120 7.41 -11.39 1.89
N VAL A 121 8.44 -10.64 2.22
CA VAL A 121 8.71 -9.34 1.61
C VAL A 121 9.00 -9.49 0.13
N THR A 122 8.27 -8.75 -0.69
CA THR A 122 8.47 -8.68 -2.14
C THR A 122 8.90 -7.27 -2.56
N LYS A 123 9.23 -7.10 -3.83
CA LYS A 123 9.51 -5.76 -4.39
C LYS A 123 8.39 -4.75 -4.12
N THR A 124 7.14 -5.20 -4.07
CA THR A 124 5.97 -4.33 -3.91
C THR A 124 5.53 -4.12 -2.47
N THR A 125 6.10 -4.87 -1.51
CA THR A 125 5.79 -4.72 -0.08
C THR A 125 6.37 -3.42 0.45
N SER A 126 5.55 -2.38 0.59
CA SER A 126 5.96 -1.08 1.15
C SER A 126 5.77 -1.00 2.67
N GLY A 127 4.85 -1.77 3.20
CA GLY A 127 4.57 -1.84 4.63
C GLY A 127 3.63 -2.99 4.96
N ILE A 128 3.58 -3.33 6.23
CA ILE A 128 2.62 -4.24 6.82
C ILE A 128 1.96 -3.56 8.01
N LEU A 129 0.63 -3.63 8.07
CA LEU A 129 -0.16 -3.18 9.20
C LEU A 129 -0.73 -4.39 9.91
N VAL A 130 -0.46 -4.53 11.21
CA VAL A 130 -1.02 -5.62 12.01
C VAL A 130 -2.11 -5.05 12.92
N LEU A 131 -3.32 -5.52 12.72
CA LEU A 131 -4.51 -5.05 13.40
C LEU A 131 -4.97 -6.07 14.45
N PRO A 132 -5.50 -5.64 15.61
CA PRO A 132 -5.98 -6.51 16.65
C PRO A 132 -7.26 -7.25 16.22
N ARG A 133 -7.50 -8.40 16.83
CA ARG A 133 -8.69 -9.22 16.53
C ARG A 133 -9.99 -8.51 16.89
N ASP A 134 -10.02 -7.80 18.00
CA ASP A 134 -11.20 -7.09 18.49
C ASP A 134 -11.40 -5.70 17.90
N GLY A 135 -10.56 -5.32 16.92
CA GLY A 135 -10.64 -4.02 16.26
C GLY A 135 -11.76 -3.95 15.22
N TYR A 136 -12.41 -2.79 15.10
CA TYR A 136 -13.44 -2.51 14.08
C TYR A 136 -12.99 -2.90 12.66
N HIS A 137 -11.72 -2.67 12.31
CA HIS A 137 -11.16 -2.99 11.00
C HIS A 137 -10.97 -4.49 10.76
N ALA A 138 -10.83 -5.30 11.80
CA ALA A 138 -10.78 -6.76 11.67
C ALA A 138 -12.19 -7.33 11.45
N ALA A 139 -13.18 -6.81 12.16
CA ALA A 139 -14.58 -7.26 12.06
C ALA A 139 -15.24 -6.92 10.71
N THR A 140 -14.88 -5.79 10.11
CA THR A 140 -15.46 -5.37 8.79
C THR A 140 -15.02 -6.25 7.63
N SER A 141 -14.04 -7.10 7.81
CA SER A 141 -13.53 -7.98 6.76
C SER A 141 -14.39 -9.21 6.47
N GLU A 142 -15.22 -9.59 7.40
CA GLU A 142 -16.14 -10.73 7.27
C GLU A 142 -17.53 -10.31 6.80
N VAL A 143 -17.70 -9.04 6.42
CA VAL A 143 -18.97 -8.55 5.87
C VAL A 143 -19.25 -9.23 4.54
N GLU A 144 -20.33 -10.00 4.49
CA GLU A 144 -20.78 -10.65 3.26
C GLU A 144 -20.91 -9.66 2.11
N LEU A 145 -20.55 -10.10 0.90
CA LEU A 145 -20.63 -9.31 -0.34
C LEU A 145 -22.02 -8.66 -0.51
N LYS A 146 -23.08 -9.34 -0.12
CA LYS A 146 -24.46 -8.83 -0.14
C LYS A 146 -24.62 -7.54 0.69
N ASN A 147 -24.04 -7.53 1.90
CA ASN A 147 -24.06 -6.36 2.79
C ASN A 147 -23.20 -5.22 2.26
N MET A 148 -22.04 -5.54 1.67
CA MET A 148 -21.19 -4.55 1.02
C MET A 148 -21.91 -3.89 -0.17
N LEU A 149 -22.57 -4.67 -1.01
CA LEU A 149 -23.35 -4.17 -2.13
C LEU A 149 -24.56 -3.33 -1.66
N ALA A 150 -25.24 -3.74 -0.61
CA ALA A 150 -26.35 -2.97 -0.04
C ALA A 150 -25.88 -1.59 0.45
N ARG A 151 -24.75 -1.55 1.19
CA ARG A 151 -24.15 -0.30 1.65
C ARG A 151 -23.68 0.60 0.50
N ALA A 152 -23.02 0.01 -0.50
CA ALA A 152 -22.58 0.75 -1.68
C ALA A 152 -23.76 1.35 -2.45
N ARG A 153 -24.84 0.58 -2.63
CA ARG A 153 -26.07 1.05 -3.29
C ARG A 153 -26.76 2.17 -2.51
N SER A 154 -26.83 2.08 -1.20
CA SER A 154 -27.46 3.11 -0.35
C SER A 154 -26.66 4.42 -0.31
N ALA A 155 -25.35 4.36 -0.45
CA ALA A 155 -24.48 5.53 -0.49
C ALA A 155 -24.29 6.12 -1.89
N CYS A 156 -24.67 5.39 -2.94
CA CYS A 156 -24.47 5.77 -4.33
C CYS A 156 -25.47 6.85 -4.76
N ILE A 157 -24.96 8.02 -5.11
CA ILE A 157 -25.74 9.15 -5.67
C ILE A 157 -25.80 9.10 -7.22
N GLN A 158 -25.32 8.03 -7.83
CA GLN A 158 -25.32 7.81 -9.29
C GLN A 158 -24.61 8.92 -10.10
N CYS A 159 -23.60 9.55 -9.53
CA CYS A 159 -22.84 10.61 -10.20
C CYS A 159 -21.87 10.11 -11.27
N SER A 160 -21.73 8.80 -11.46
CA SER A 160 -20.82 8.13 -12.42
C SER A 160 -19.32 8.43 -12.24
N PHE A 161 -18.93 9.11 -11.17
CA PHE A 161 -17.54 9.51 -10.94
C PHE A 161 -16.60 8.32 -10.82
N CYS A 162 -17.03 7.23 -10.17
CA CYS A 162 -16.23 5.99 -10.05
C CYS A 162 -15.98 5.32 -11.42
N THR A 163 -16.95 5.36 -12.34
CA THR A 163 -16.79 4.79 -13.69
C THR A 163 -15.97 5.67 -14.61
N GLN A 164 -15.91 6.98 -14.35
CA GLN A 164 -15.06 7.91 -15.09
C GLN A 164 -13.61 7.90 -14.59
N MET A 165 -13.39 7.59 -13.30
CA MET A 165 -12.07 7.60 -12.67
C MET A 165 -11.36 6.24 -12.71
N CYS A 166 -12.07 5.14 -12.88
CA CYS A 166 -11.54 3.80 -13.11
C CYS A 166 -11.47 3.46 -14.59
#